data_ae8fb0a50e7f885026fc3014bd0b9bf9
#
_entry.id   ae8fb0a50e7f885026fc3014bd0b9bf9
#
_cell.length_a   1.000
_cell.length_b   1.000
_cell.length_c   1.000
_cell.angle_alpha   90.00
_cell.angle_beta   90.00
_cell.angle_gamma   90.00
#
_symmetry.space_group_name_H-M   'P 1'
#
loop_
_entity.id
_entity.type
_entity.pdbx_description
1 polymer ?
#
loop_
_entity_poly.entity_id
_entity_poly.type
_entity_poly.pdbx_seq_one_letter_code
_entity_poly.pdbx_strand_id
1 'polypeptide(L)'
;MASFGEVTAFDYTATLAEWAGQFSDLPGFVYLDSGTNGHGAELEIVTALPTVIHRLQDYSANLAEWMTALETDLHSACAQRPNLGTSECFTGCVAIGSLDYDAPAGSLRAQDQPDSQTMAGLYHWLLVTHRSSQTTELLIHPDCPTVTRQRITALIKTRQATVPASFHLAEHFRPAIDKPQYQAHIARIQEYILAGDCYQVNYAQRFEATLEGDAWSAYRYVRTLLAGGFSGFLRTAEDHAILSLSPERFLRIHHGTVTSQPIKGTAPRHPDPEQDAALAKALLNSEKDRAENVMITDLLRNDLGQFCETGSVRVTELCGLHSFNNVHHLISTVEGKLAPGVSAGQMLLATSPGGSITGAPKKRAVEIIAELEATTRGAYCGSLFILGGDDWLQSSIAIRTLELTGDVVRCWGGGGITASSQWEAEYQETLDKVGPIMAALEEASQCSGNSIPS
;
A
#
# COMPACT_ATOMS: atom_id res chain seq x y z
N MET A 1 -15.37 29.94 -23.38
CA MET A 1 -14.35 28.97 -23.75
C MET A 1 -13.89 28.28 -22.47
N ALA A 2 -14.17 26.99 -22.30
CA ALA A 2 -13.72 26.26 -21.14
C ALA A 2 -12.19 26.20 -21.19
N SER A 3 -11.50 26.71 -20.17
CA SER A 3 -10.05 26.59 -20.06
C SER A 3 -9.72 25.14 -19.80
N PHE A 4 -9.00 24.52 -20.69
CA PHE A 4 -8.43 23.19 -20.50
C PHE A 4 -7.48 23.20 -19.31
N GLY A 5 -7.28 22.05 -18.67
CA GLY A 5 -6.23 21.88 -17.66
C GLY A 5 -4.85 22.21 -18.24
N GLU A 6 -3.94 22.61 -17.38
CA GLU A 6 -2.58 22.93 -17.78
C GLU A 6 -1.72 21.66 -17.67
N VAL A 7 -1.01 21.33 -18.76
CA VAL A 7 0.02 20.27 -18.78
C VAL A 7 1.33 20.93 -19.11
N THR A 8 2.33 20.78 -18.22
CA THR A 8 3.69 21.26 -18.45
C THR A 8 4.63 20.06 -18.47
N ALA A 9 5.25 19.81 -19.62
CA ALA A 9 6.25 18.77 -19.77
C ALA A 9 7.62 19.25 -19.29
N PHE A 10 8.39 18.32 -18.72
CA PHE A 10 9.78 18.53 -18.28
C PHE A 10 10.68 17.46 -18.93
N ASP A 11 11.98 17.69 -18.84
CA ASP A 11 12.96 16.65 -19.17
C ASP A 11 12.69 15.43 -18.29
N TYR A 12 12.77 14.25 -18.89
CA TYR A 12 12.51 13.00 -18.18
C TYR A 12 13.40 12.86 -16.95
N THR A 13 12.77 12.52 -15.84
CA THR A 13 13.44 12.27 -14.57
C THR A 13 13.04 10.87 -14.11
N ALA A 14 14.00 9.97 -13.98
CA ALA A 14 13.78 8.57 -13.63
C ALA A 14 13.18 8.38 -12.22
N THR A 15 13.38 9.37 -11.33
CA THR A 15 12.75 9.41 -10.01
C THR A 15 12.39 10.85 -9.63
N LEU A 16 11.22 11.00 -9.00
CA LEU A 16 10.75 12.27 -8.44
C LEU A 16 11.17 12.49 -6.99
N ALA A 17 11.90 11.55 -6.37
CA ALA A 17 12.22 11.62 -4.94
C ALA A 17 12.98 12.88 -4.53
N GLU A 18 13.85 13.40 -5.41
CA GLU A 18 14.56 14.67 -5.17
C GLU A 18 13.63 15.89 -5.26
N TRP A 19 12.70 15.86 -6.24
CA TRP A 19 11.72 16.92 -6.41
C TRP A 19 10.70 16.93 -5.29
N ALA A 20 10.31 15.74 -4.81
CA ALA A 20 9.32 15.53 -3.78
C ALA A 20 9.69 16.22 -2.45
N GLY A 21 10.99 16.32 -2.14
CA GLY A 21 11.46 16.98 -0.92
C GLY A 21 11.02 18.44 -0.77
N GLN A 22 10.76 19.16 -1.87
CA GLN A 22 10.27 20.54 -1.83
C GLN A 22 8.81 20.64 -1.35
N PHE A 23 8.08 19.53 -1.36
CA PHE A 23 6.66 19.46 -1.03
C PHE A 23 6.42 18.71 0.28
N SER A 24 7.45 18.06 0.86
CA SER A 24 7.31 17.14 1.98
C SER A 24 6.67 17.76 3.23
N ASP A 25 6.87 19.06 3.46
CA ASP A 25 6.29 19.79 4.59
C ASP A 25 4.88 20.36 4.30
N LEU A 26 4.38 20.17 3.07
CA LEU A 26 3.06 20.67 2.73
C LEU A 26 1.97 19.75 3.29
N PRO A 27 0.84 20.32 3.77
CA PRO A 27 -0.30 19.52 4.20
C PRO A 27 -0.76 18.52 3.14
N GLY A 28 -1.04 17.28 3.58
CA GLY A 28 -1.48 16.21 2.70
C GLY A 28 -0.46 15.84 1.62
N PHE A 29 0.83 15.97 1.91
CA PHE A 29 1.88 15.54 0.98
C PHE A 29 1.78 14.03 0.71
N VAL A 30 1.85 13.69 -0.57
CA VAL A 30 1.83 12.31 -1.08
C VAL A 30 2.96 12.11 -2.07
N TYR A 31 3.65 11.00 -1.92
CA TYR A 31 4.57 10.44 -2.89
C TYR A 31 4.21 8.97 -3.12
N LEU A 32 3.78 8.62 -4.33
CA LEU A 32 3.55 7.23 -4.72
C LEU A 32 4.66 6.79 -5.67
N ASP A 33 5.21 5.61 -5.40
CA ASP A 33 6.40 5.13 -6.09
C ASP A 33 6.25 3.67 -6.52
N SER A 34 6.72 3.42 -7.69
CA SER A 34 6.78 2.08 -8.27
C SER A 34 8.05 1.31 -7.92
N GLY A 35 8.95 1.89 -7.11
CA GLY A 35 10.31 1.35 -6.97
C GLY A 35 11.08 1.33 -8.30
N THR A 36 12.37 1.09 -8.26
CA THR A 36 13.19 0.93 -9.48
C THR A 36 13.01 -0.46 -10.11
N ASN A 37 12.36 -1.39 -9.40
CA ASN A 37 12.40 -2.83 -9.67
C ASN A 37 11.01 -3.49 -9.62
N GLY A 38 9.92 -2.69 -9.59
CA GLY A 38 8.57 -3.18 -9.39
C GLY A 38 7.91 -3.69 -10.67
N HIS A 39 7.14 -4.78 -10.56
CA HIS A 39 6.31 -5.30 -11.63
C HIS A 39 5.02 -4.48 -11.75
N GLY A 40 4.79 -3.88 -12.91
CA GLY A 40 3.53 -3.21 -13.25
C GLY A 40 3.30 -1.85 -12.59
N ALA A 41 4.36 -1.25 -12.07
CA ALA A 41 4.30 0.09 -11.56
C ALA A 41 5.22 0.99 -12.41
N GLU A 42 4.60 1.71 -13.29
CA GLU A 42 5.28 2.55 -14.29
C GLU A 42 5.29 4.02 -13.90
N LEU A 43 4.66 4.35 -12.76
CA LEU A 43 4.39 5.73 -12.38
C LEU A 43 5.04 6.10 -11.05
N GLU A 44 5.61 7.30 -10.99
CA GLU A 44 5.81 8.03 -9.74
C GLU A 44 4.93 9.27 -9.73
N ILE A 45 4.31 9.54 -8.59
CA ILE A 45 3.37 10.65 -8.42
C ILE A 45 3.75 11.45 -7.17
N VAL A 46 3.83 12.76 -7.33
CA VAL A 46 3.97 13.72 -6.24
C VAL A 46 2.76 14.66 -6.24
N THR A 47 2.17 14.86 -5.07
CA THR A 47 1.15 15.89 -4.86
C THR A 47 1.10 16.35 -3.41
N ALA A 48 0.37 17.41 -3.15
CA ALA A 48 0.11 17.97 -1.82
C ALA A 48 -1.04 18.98 -1.88
N LEU A 49 -1.43 19.53 -0.73
CA LEU A 49 -2.45 20.57 -0.62
C LEU A 49 -3.79 20.12 -1.23
N PRO A 50 -4.39 19.02 -0.71
CA PRO A 50 -5.70 18.59 -1.16
C PRO A 50 -6.74 19.69 -0.93
N THR A 51 -7.70 19.81 -1.85
CA THR A 51 -8.77 20.81 -1.74
C THR A 51 -9.85 20.41 -0.75
N VAL A 52 -10.06 19.10 -0.61
CA VAL A 52 -10.97 18.48 0.36
C VAL A 52 -10.25 17.28 0.96
N ILE A 53 -10.49 17.04 2.25
CA ILE A 53 -10.06 15.82 2.94
C ILE A 53 -11.31 15.18 3.53
N HIS A 54 -11.53 13.92 3.18
CA HIS A 54 -12.57 13.07 3.75
C HIS A 54 -11.94 12.14 4.79
N ARG A 55 -12.22 12.35 6.06
CA ARG A 55 -11.81 11.46 7.16
C ARG A 55 -12.97 10.58 7.56
N LEU A 56 -12.73 9.27 7.75
CA LEU A 56 -13.81 8.34 8.10
C LEU A 56 -14.58 8.76 9.37
N GLN A 57 -13.88 9.34 10.35
CA GLN A 57 -14.50 9.86 11.59
C GLN A 57 -15.57 10.93 11.34
N ASP A 58 -15.46 11.73 10.25
CA ASP A 58 -16.43 12.77 9.90
C ASP A 58 -17.75 12.18 9.41
N TYR A 59 -17.79 10.89 9.13
CA TYR A 59 -18.94 10.10 8.66
C TYR A 59 -19.40 9.08 9.71
N SER A 60 -19.18 9.35 10.99
CA SER A 60 -19.52 8.44 12.10
C SER A 60 -18.99 7.01 11.87
N ALA A 61 -17.80 6.90 11.31
CA ALA A 61 -17.15 5.64 10.92
C ALA A 61 -17.94 4.79 9.89
N ASN A 62 -18.88 5.38 9.16
CA ASN A 62 -19.62 4.71 8.08
C ASN A 62 -18.82 4.71 6.78
N LEU A 63 -18.19 3.59 6.46
CA LEU A 63 -17.35 3.42 5.26
C LEU A 63 -18.11 3.66 3.96
N ALA A 64 -19.37 3.26 3.87
CA ALA A 64 -20.16 3.43 2.64
C ALA A 64 -20.49 4.91 2.40
N GLU A 65 -20.86 5.65 3.45
CA GLU A 65 -21.11 7.09 3.35
C GLU A 65 -19.80 7.85 3.02
N TRP A 66 -18.72 7.51 3.70
CA TRP A 66 -17.40 8.09 3.45
C TRP A 66 -16.97 7.91 1.98
N MET A 67 -17.05 6.69 1.44
CA MET A 67 -16.65 6.42 0.07
C MET A 67 -17.60 7.11 -0.94
N THR A 68 -18.91 7.09 -0.66
CA THR A 68 -19.89 7.77 -1.53
C THR A 68 -19.65 9.27 -1.61
N ALA A 69 -19.33 9.92 -0.48
CA ALA A 69 -18.98 11.33 -0.45
C ALA A 69 -17.70 11.63 -1.25
N LEU A 70 -16.67 10.81 -1.05
CA LEU A 70 -15.39 10.92 -1.76
C LEU A 70 -15.59 10.79 -3.29
N GLU A 71 -16.31 9.76 -3.74
CA GLU A 71 -16.58 9.55 -5.17
C GLU A 71 -17.48 10.65 -5.76
N THR A 72 -18.44 11.15 -4.99
CA THR A 72 -19.31 12.26 -5.42
C THR A 72 -18.50 13.51 -5.71
N ASP A 73 -17.61 13.90 -4.79
CA ASP A 73 -16.77 15.08 -4.97
C ASP A 73 -15.76 14.88 -6.11
N LEU A 74 -15.16 13.69 -6.22
CA LEU A 74 -14.26 13.35 -7.31
C LEU A 74 -14.94 13.41 -8.68
N HIS A 75 -16.11 12.78 -8.83
CA HIS A 75 -16.88 12.81 -10.07
C HIS A 75 -17.36 14.22 -10.41
N SER A 76 -17.79 15.02 -9.42
CA SER A 76 -18.16 16.42 -9.62
C SER A 76 -17.00 17.24 -10.16
N ALA A 77 -15.78 17.06 -9.61
CA ALA A 77 -14.58 17.73 -10.10
C ALA A 77 -14.21 17.30 -11.53
N CYS A 78 -14.45 16.04 -11.90
CA CYS A 78 -14.07 15.48 -13.20
C CYS A 78 -15.16 15.63 -14.28
N ALA A 79 -16.45 15.74 -13.93
CA ALA A 79 -17.59 15.62 -14.83
C ALA A 79 -17.66 16.68 -15.98
N GLN A 80 -16.95 17.78 -15.87
CA GLN A 80 -17.00 18.87 -16.85
C GLN A 80 -15.74 18.95 -17.73
N ARG A 81 -14.87 17.92 -17.74
CA ARG A 81 -13.52 18.09 -18.27
C ARG A 81 -13.14 17.01 -19.29
N PRO A 82 -12.55 17.39 -20.42
CA PRO A 82 -11.95 16.42 -21.31
C PRO A 82 -10.70 15.82 -20.68
N ASN A 83 -10.43 14.56 -20.99
CA ASN A 83 -9.16 13.90 -20.68
C ASN A 83 -7.99 14.79 -21.16
N LEU A 84 -7.02 15.05 -20.31
CA LEU A 84 -5.82 15.85 -20.62
C LEU A 84 -4.89 15.19 -21.65
N GLY A 85 -5.23 13.99 -22.13
CA GLY A 85 -4.63 13.35 -23.31
C GLY A 85 -3.22 12.82 -23.15
N THR A 86 -2.61 12.94 -21.98
CA THR A 86 -1.20 12.59 -21.75
C THR A 86 -1.00 11.24 -21.04
N SER A 87 -1.98 10.78 -20.28
CA SER A 87 -1.97 9.42 -19.73
C SER A 87 -3.38 8.84 -19.75
N GLU A 88 -3.46 7.53 -19.87
CA GLU A 88 -4.72 6.77 -19.91
C GLU A 88 -5.55 6.89 -18.61
N CYS A 89 -5.02 7.54 -17.56
CA CYS A 89 -5.54 7.44 -16.21
C CYS A 89 -5.89 8.76 -15.50
N PHE A 90 -5.44 9.93 -15.99
CA PHE A 90 -5.58 11.15 -15.21
C PHE A 90 -6.34 12.26 -15.95
N THR A 91 -7.46 12.69 -15.37
CA THR A 91 -8.21 13.88 -15.79
C THR A 91 -7.71 15.16 -15.13
N GLY A 92 -6.59 15.09 -14.38
CA GLY A 92 -6.02 16.20 -13.63
C GLY A 92 -6.55 16.38 -12.22
N CYS A 93 -7.51 15.53 -11.79
CA CYS A 93 -8.02 15.44 -10.42
C CYS A 93 -8.09 13.98 -10.01
N VAL A 94 -7.61 13.67 -8.82
CA VAL A 94 -7.63 12.32 -8.23
C VAL A 94 -7.93 12.38 -6.74
N ALA A 95 -8.47 11.30 -6.21
CA ALA A 95 -8.52 11.07 -4.78
C ALA A 95 -7.39 10.09 -4.39
N ILE A 96 -6.56 10.47 -3.41
CA ILE A 96 -5.49 9.61 -2.87
C ILE A 96 -5.68 9.48 -1.36
N GLY A 97 -5.57 8.26 -0.85
CA GLY A 97 -5.77 8.02 0.57
C GLY A 97 -5.27 6.67 1.07
N SER A 98 -5.59 6.44 2.34
CA SER A 98 -5.38 5.19 3.05
C SER A 98 -6.69 4.67 3.61
N LEU A 99 -6.89 3.38 3.51
CA LEU A 99 -7.94 2.62 4.17
C LEU A 99 -7.27 1.70 5.19
N ASP A 100 -7.43 2.00 6.47
CA ASP A 100 -6.87 1.18 7.54
C ASP A 100 -7.51 -0.21 7.57
N TYR A 101 -6.75 -1.21 8.02
CA TYR A 101 -7.25 -2.58 8.20
C TYR A 101 -8.45 -2.64 9.16
N ASP A 102 -8.39 -1.91 10.26
CA ASP A 102 -9.36 -2.05 11.36
C ASP A 102 -10.76 -1.56 10.99
N ALA A 103 -10.89 -0.59 10.09
CA ALA A 103 -12.18 -0.04 9.68
C ALA A 103 -13.06 -1.10 8.99
N PRO A 104 -12.67 -1.74 7.85
CA PRO A 104 -13.46 -2.80 7.25
C PRO A 104 -13.48 -4.09 8.08
N ALA A 105 -12.40 -4.40 8.84
CA ALA A 105 -12.37 -5.53 9.74
C ALA A 105 -13.37 -5.37 10.90
N GLY A 106 -13.51 -4.17 11.46
CA GLY A 106 -14.51 -3.83 12.48
C GLY A 106 -15.93 -4.04 11.95
N SER A 107 -16.21 -3.63 10.72
CA SER A 107 -17.52 -3.84 10.08
C SER A 107 -17.87 -5.34 9.94
N LEU A 108 -16.89 -6.19 9.63
CA LEU A 108 -17.10 -7.64 9.57
C LEU A 108 -17.43 -8.27 10.93
N ARG A 109 -16.93 -7.70 12.03
CA ARG A 109 -17.17 -8.17 13.40
C ARG A 109 -18.44 -7.62 14.03
N ALA A 110 -19.06 -6.61 13.43
CA ALA A 110 -20.18 -5.84 14.00
C ALA A 110 -19.85 -5.27 15.40
N GLN A 111 -18.63 -4.81 15.60
CA GLN A 111 -18.13 -4.16 16.81
C GLN A 111 -17.88 -2.67 16.54
N ASP A 112 -17.83 -1.88 17.62
CA ASP A 112 -17.41 -0.49 17.54
C ASP A 112 -16.02 -0.43 16.89
N GLN A 113 -15.87 0.47 15.93
CA GLN A 113 -14.60 0.63 15.22
C GLN A 113 -13.65 1.44 16.11
N PRO A 114 -12.39 1.00 16.28
CA PRO A 114 -11.39 1.83 16.93
C PRO A 114 -11.17 3.11 16.14
N ASP A 115 -10.53 4.11 16.76
CA ASP A 115 -10.13 5.34 16.09
C ASP A 115 -9.30 5.01 14.85
N SER A 116 -9.92 5.12 13.67
CA SER A 116 -9.27 4.84 12.38
C SER A 116 -8.72 6.13 11.79
N GLN A 117 -7.50 6.06 11.27
CA GLN A 117 -6.88 7.14 10.50
C GLN A 117 -7.24 7.09 9.01
N THR A 118 -8.22 6.24 8.62
CA THR A 118 -8.73 6.16 7.25
C THR A 118 -9.11 7.53 6.73
N MET A 119 -8.50 7.92 5.60
CA MET A 119 -8.72 9.21 4.99
C MET A 119 -8.41 9.21 3.49
N ALA A 120 -8.98 10.16 2.77
CA ALA A 120 -8.58 10.48 1.40
C ALA A 120 -8.62 11.98 1.15
N GLY A 121 -7.64 12.47 0.41
CA GLY A 121 -7.60 13.84 -0.11
C GLY A 121 -7.96 13.92 -1.57
N LEU A 122 -8.63 15.01 -1.98
CA LEU A 122 -8.91 15.32 -3.36
C LEU A 122 -7.86 16.31 -3.90
N TYR A 123 -7.08 15.86 -4.90
CA TYR A 123 -5.92 16.59 -5.41
C TYR A 123 -6.17 17.11 -6.81
N HIS A 124 -5.91 18.41 -7.01
CA HIS A 124 -6.12 19.12 -8.28
C HIS A 124 -4.82 19.43 -9.02
N TRP A 125 -3.71 18.83 -8.62
CA TRP A 125 -2.46 18.86 -9.34
C TRP A 125 -1.64 17.61 -9.07
N LEU A 126 -0.89 17.16 -10.05
CA LEU A 126 0.02 16.01 -9.94
C LEU A 126 1.31 16.34 -10.68
N LEU A 127 2.45 16.02 -10.09
CA LEU A 127 3.71 15.86 -10.81
C LEU A 127 3.91 14.36 -11.02
N VAL A 128 4.01 13.94 -12.28
CA VAL A 128 3.99 12.53 -12.66
C VAL A 128 5.19 12.21 -13.52
N THR A 129 5.87 11.11 -13.23
CA THR A 129 6.84 10.50 -14.14
C THR A 129 6.32 9.15 -14.63
N HIS A 130 6.31 8.98 -15.94
CA HIS A 130 6.00 7.74 -16.63
C HIS A 130 7.29 7.10 -17.12
N ARG A 131 7.65 5.95 -16.59
CA ARG A 131 8.90 5.28 -16.97
C ARG A 131 8.85 4.64 -18.34
N SER A 132 7.71 4.07 -18.74
CA SER A 132 7.54 3.43 -20.05
C SER A 132 7.63 4.40 -21.22
N SER A 133 6.99 5.57 -21.08
CA SER A 133 7.03 6.64 -22.10
C SER A 133 8.20 7.60 -21.92
N GLN A 134 8.96 7.51 -20.82
CA GLN A 134 10.04 8.43 -20.46
C GLN A 134 9.58 9.90 -20.46
N THR A 135 8.44 10.17 -19.83
CA THR A 135 7.89 11.53 -19.68
C THR A 135 7.80 11.95 -18.24
N THR A 136 8.02 13.22 -17.97
CA THR A 136 7.77 13.87 -16.67
C THR A 136 6.88 15.08 -16.92
N GLU A 137 5.75 15.15 -16.23
CA GLU A 137 4.72 16.14 -16.49
C GLU A 137 4.11 16.68 -15.20
N LEU A 138 3.84 17.99 -15.18
CA LEU A 138 2.99 18.63 -14.18
C LEU A 138 1.60 18.78 -14.78
N LEU A 139 0.62 18.15 -14.13
CA LEU A 139 -0.79 18.23 -14.48
C LEU A 139 -1.48 19.14 -13.47
N ILE A 140 -2.15 20.20 -13.92
CA ILE A 140 -2.91 21.11 -13.07
C ILE A 140 -4.35 21.17 -13.55
N HIS A 141 -5.27 20.75 -12.69
CA HIS A 141 -6.71 20.84 -12.97
C HIS A 141 -7.17 22.30 -13.06
N PRO A 142 -8.12 22.66 -13.94
CA PRO A 142 -8.64 24.01 -14.05
C PRO A 142 -9.17 24.60 -12.74
N ASP A 143 -9.81 23.77 -11.92
CA ASP A 143 -10.36 24.17 -10.63
C ASP A 143 -9.32 24.14 -9.49
N CYS A 144 -8.04 23.90 -9.82
CA CYS A 144 -6.97 24.02 -8.84
C CYS A 144 -6.97 25.45 -8.25
N PRO A 145 -7.06 25.62 -6.92
CA PRO A 145 -7.07 26.94 -6.29
C PRO A 145 -5.88 27.79 -6.74
N THR A 146 -6.12 29.05 -7.06
CA THR A 146 -5.09 29.96 -7.59
C THR A 146 -3.86 30.03 -6.67
N VAL A 147 -4.06 30.05 -5.34
CA VAL A 147 -2.96 30.08 -4.36
C VAL A 147 -2.13 28.79 -4.44
N THR A 148 -2.78 27.64 -4.52
CA THR A 148 -2.10 26.34 -4.69
C THR A 148 -1.32 26.31 -5.99
N ARG A 149 -1.95 26.67 -7.12
CA ARG A 149 -1.29 26.76 -8.44
C ARG A 149 -0.04 27.62 -8.41
N GLN A 150 -0.14 28.85 -7.86
CA GLN A 150 1.00 29.77 -7.76
C GLN A 150 2.12 29.19 -6.91
N ARG A 151 1.78 28.61 -5.74
CA ARG A 151 2.75 28.00 -4.82
C ARG A 151 3.50 26.84 -5.48
N ILE A 152 2.78 25.91 -6.10
CA ILE A 152 3.38 24.74 -6.75
C ILE A 152 4.25 25.15 -7.94
N THR A 153 3.76 26.05 -8.78
CA THR A 153 4.53 26.54 -9.93
C THR A 153 5.82 27.24 -9.48
N ALA A 154 5.80 28.01 -8.38
CA ALA A 154 6.98 28.65 -7.84
C ALA A 154 8.02 27.63 -7.32
N LEU A 155 7.57 26.62 -6.56
CA LEU A 155 8.42 25.54 -6.04
C LEU A 155 9.09 24.76 -7.18
N ILE A 156 8.33 24.35 -8.19
CA ILE A 156 8.87 23.62 -9.33
C ILE A 156 9.87 24.44 -10.15
N LYS A 157 9.66 25.75 -10.30
CA LYS A 157 10.59 26.63 -11.01
C LYS A 157 11.92 26.81 -10.28
N THR A 158 11.90 26.86 -8.97
CA THR A 158 13.12 27.08 -8.18
C THR A 158 14.01 25.85 -8.14
N ARG A 159 13.45 24.64 -8.27
CA ARG A 159 14.18 23.35 -8.23
C ARG A 159 15.28 23.33 -7.15
N GLN A 160 15.00 23.88 -5.99
CA GLN A 160 16.00 23.85 -4.92
C GLN A 160 16.22 22.42 -4.48
N ALA A 161 17.43 21.93 -4.62
CA ALA A 161 17.84 20.69 -3.98
C ALA A 161 17.65 20.87 -2.47
N THR A 162 16.63 20.25 -1.89
CA THR A 162 16.44 20.26 -0.45
C THR A 162 17.51 19.38 0.17
N VAL A 163 18.31 19.96 1.05
CA VAL A 163 19.19 19.14 1.90
C VAL A 163 18.27 18.25 2.73
N PRO A 164 18.41 16.92 2.68
CA PRO A 164 17.60 16.04 3.50
C PRO A 164 17.73 16.45 4.96
N ALA A 165 16.59 16.63 5.64
CA ALA A 165 16.59 16.83 7.07
C ALA A 165 17.10 15.55 7.76
N SER A 166 17.66 15.67 8.94
CA SER A 166 18.12 14.53 9.70
C SER A 166 16.95 13.79 10.35
N PHE A 167 17.11 12.51 10.51
CA PHE A 167 16.27 11.69 11.37
C PHE A 167 17.15 10.73 12.17
N HIS A 168 16.68 10.28 13.32
CA HIS A 168 17.34 9.22 14.08
C HIS A 168 16.33 8.49 14.96
N LEU A 169 16.64 7.25 15.30
CA LEU A 169 15.91 6.50 16.32
C LEU A 169 16.51 6.79 17.70
N ALA A 170 15.70 7.30 18.61
CA ALA A 170 16.11 7.48 20.01
C ALA A 170 16.25 6.14 20.75
N GLU A 171 15.49 5.13 20.30
CA GLU A 171 15.51 3.76 20.84
C GLU A 171 15.40 2.74 19.72
N HIS A 172 15.97 1.53 19.95
CA HIS A 172 15.80 0.39 19.05
C HIS A 172 14.37 -0.11 19.02
N PHE A 173 13.98 -0.74 17.92
CA PHE A 173 12.67 -1.38 17.82
C PHE A 173 12.48 -2.47 18.88
N ARG A 174 11.34 -2.43 19.54
CA ARG A 174 10.93 -3.42 20.56
C ARG A 174 9.63 -4.09 20.14
N PRO A 175 9.53 -5.43 20.28
CA PRO A 175 8.26 -6.13 20.03
C PRO A 175 7.24 -5.79 21.10
N ALA A 176 5.96 -5.66 20.70
CA ALA A 176 4.84 -5.42 21.62
C ALA A 176 4.48 -6.63 22.49
N ILE A 177 4.90 -7.83 22.04
CA ILE A 177 4.69 -9.09 22.77
C ILE A 177 6.02 -9.86 22.85
N ASP A 178 6.20 -10.66 23.88
CA ASP A 178 7.39 -11.52 24.00
C ASP A 178 7.22 -12.85 23.25
N LYS A 179 8.32 -13.60 23.12
CA LYS A 179 8.33 -14.92 22.42
C LYS A 179 7.37 -15.94 23.05
N PRO A 180 7.28 -16.10 24.40
CA PRO A 180 6.29 -16.98 25.03
C PRO A 180 4.85 -16.64 24.66
N GLN A 181 4.49 -15.34 24.66
CA GLN A 181 3.16 -14.89 24.25
C GLN A 181 2.89 -15.20 22.76
N TYR A 182 3.89 -14.93 21.87
CA TYR A 182 3.79 -15.29 20.46
C TYR A 182 3.53 -16.78 20.29
N GLN A 183 4.32 -17.64 20.96
CA GLN A 183 4.15 -19.09 20.93
C GLN A 183 2.75 -19.52 21.39
N ALA A 184 2.24 -18.94 22.49
CA ALA A 184 0.91 -19.24 23.00
C ALA A 184 -0.20 -18.85 21.99
N HIS A 185 -0.05 -17.70 21.30
CA HIS A 185 -1.01 -17.27 20.28
C HIS A 185 -0.98 -18.22 19.07
N ILE A 186 0.19 -18.66 18.60
CA ILE A 186 0.28 -19.65 17.51
C ILE A 186 -0.41 -20.96 17.91
N ALA A 187 -0.16 -21.47 19.12
CA ALA A 187 -0.82 -22.67 19.61
C ALA A 187 -2.35 -22.51 19.66
N ARG A 188 -2.84 -21.34 20.08
CA ARG A 188 -4.27 -21.02 20.11
C ARG A 188 -4.90 -20.99 18.72
N ILE A 189 -4.20 -20.41 17.73
CA ILE A 189 -4.66 -20.42 16.32
C ILE A 189 -4.74 -21.87 15.80
N GLN A 190 -3.77 -22.70 16.13
CA GLN A 190 -3.79 -24.11 15.71
C GLN A 190 -4.93 -24.89 16.35
N GLU A 191 -5.29 -24.60 17.61
CA GLU A 191 -6.50 -25.16 18.23
C GLU A 191 -7.78 -24.81 17.46
N TYR A 192 -7.95 -23.54 17.01
CA TYR A 192 -9.06 -23.12 16.17
C TYR A 192 -9.08 -23.85 14.82
N ILE A 193 -7.91 -24.01 14.19
CA ILE A 193 -7.79 -24.75 12.92
C ILE A 193 -8.18 -26.22 13.10
N LEU A 194 -7.69 -26.87 14.15
CA LEU A 194 -8.02 -28.26 14.44
C LEU A 194 -9.50 -28.46 14.84
N ALA A 195 -10.12 -27.46 15.45
CA ALA A 195 -11.56 -27.44 15.73
C ALA A 195 -12.41 -27.23 14.47
N GLY A 196 -11.80 -26.84 13.33
CA GLY A 196 -12.50 -26.60 12.07
C GLY A 196 -13.07 -25.20 11.93
N ASP A 197 -12.66 -24.25 12.79
CA ASP A 197 -13.11 -22.85 12.75
C ASP A 197 -12.56 -22.12 11.52
N CYS A 198 -11.31 -22.42 11.13
CA CYS A 198 -10.63 -21.81 10.00
C CYS A 198 -9.55 -22.74 9.41
N TYR A 199 -9.06 -22.43 8.23
CA TYR A 199 -7.98 -23.16 7.55
C TYR A 199 -6.63 -22.46 7.75
N GLN A 200 -6.67 -21.13 7.83
CA GLN A 200 -5.49 -20.27 7.99
C GLN A 200 -5.90 -18.97 8.67
N VAL A 201 -5.01 -18.45 9.49
CA VAL A 201 -5.09 -17.09 10.07
C VAL A 201 -3.78 -16.35 9.81
N ASN A 202 -3.82 -15.17 9.22
CA ASN A 202 -2.65 -14.31 9.09
C ASN A 202 -2.44 -13.57 10.41
N TYR A 203 -1.52 -14.07 11.23
CA TYR A 203 -1.18 -13.50 12.54
C TYR A 203 0.03 -12.59 12.43
N ALA A 204 -0.03 -11.42 13.09
CA ALA A 204 1.03 -10.44 13.08
C ALA A 204 1.45 -10.00 14.49
N GLN A 205 2.70 -9.58 14.63
CA GLN A 205 3.20 -8.88 15.81
C GLN A 205 3.69 -7.48 15.45
N ARG A 206 3.54 -6.53 16.38
CA ARG A 206 3.95 -5.15 16.25
C ARG A 206 5.31 -4.90 16.89
N PHE A 207 6.09 -4.02 16.26
CA PHE A 207 7.34 -3.48 16.78
C PHE A 207 7.23 -1.95 16.83
N GLU A 208 7.80 -1.33 17.84
CA GLU A 208 7.77 0.11 18.08
C GLU A 208 9.16 0.65 18.39
N ALA A 209 9.41 1.87 17.93
CA ALA A 209 10.59 2.67 18.28
C ALA A 209 10.20 4.15 18.35
N THR A 210 11.09 4.99 18.87
CA THR A 210 10.94 6.45 18.84
C THR A 210 11.81 7.00 17.72
N LEU A 211 11.18 7.66 16.74
CA LEU A 211 11.83 8.32 15.62
C LEU A 211 11.74 9.82 15.78
N GLU A 212 12.88 10.46 15.92
CA GLU A 212 13.00 11.93 15.98
C GLU A 212 13.47 12.47 14.63
N GLY A 213 12.93 13.63 14.23
CA GLY A 213 13.28 14.30 13.00
C GLY A 213 12.29 14.08 11.86
N ASP A 214 12.80 14.05 10.61
CA ASP A 214 11.94 14.13 9.43
C ASP A 214 11.53 12.74 8.90
N ALA A 215 10.23 12.47 8.94
CA ALA A 215 9.65 11.22 8.43
C ALA A 215 9.88 11.01 6.92
N TRP A 216 9.88 12.07 6.11
CA TRP A 216 10.16 11.97 4.69
C TRP A 216 11.60 11.53 4.42
N SER A 217 12.55 12.07 5.16
CA SER A 217 13.97 11.66 5.06
C SER A 217 14.17 10.20 5.49
N ALA A 218 13.48 9.75 6.54
CA ALA A 218 13.47 8.35 6.94
C ALA A 218 12.91 7.46 5.83
N TYR A 219 11.76 7.83 5.23
CA TYR A 219 11.19 7.11 4.09
C TYR A 219 12.15 7.05 2.90
N ARG A 220 12.73 8.18 2.49
CA ARG A 220 13.70 8.24 1.39
C ARG A 220 14.86 7.28 1.61
N TYR A 221 15.39 7.22 2.81
CA TYR A 221 16.50 6.32 3.14
C TYR A 221 16.10 4.84 2.97
N VAL A 222 15.04 4.39 3.63
CA VAL A 222 14.61 2.98 3.53
C VAL A 222 14.15 2.61 2.12
N ARG A 223 13.55 3.56 1.40
CA ARG A 223 13.15 3.40 0.00
C ARG A 223 14.32 3.04 -0.92
N THR A 224 15.47 3.67 -0.76
CA THR A 224 16.65 3.37 -1.60
C THR A 224 17.13 1.94 -1.45
N LEU A 225 16.89 1.32 -0.31
CA LEU A 225 17.34 -0.02 0.01
C LEU A 225 16.28 -1.10 -0.28
N LEU A 226 15.00 -0.78 -0.04
CA LEU A 226 13.94 -1.78 0.14
C LEU A 226 12.65 -1.51 -0.64
N ALA A 227 12.58 -0.50 -1.51
CA ALA A 227 11.34 -0.15 -2.20
C ALA A 227 10.71 -1.33 -2.93
N GLY A 228 9.42 -1.52 -2.68
CA GLY A 228 8.56 -2.45 -3.42
C GLY A 228 7.90 -1.78 -4.62
N GLY A 229 7.22 -2.58 -5.45
CA GLY A 229 6.53 -2.09 -6.66
C GLY A 229 5.33 -1.18 -6.41
N PHE A 230 4.86 -1.06 -5.16
CA PHE A 230 3.71 -0.26 -4.74
C PHE A 230 4.04 0.50 -3.46
N SER A 231 5.17 1.19 -3.45
CA SER A 231 5.62 1.99 -2.32
C SER A 231 4.92 3.35 -2.30
N GLY A 232 4.88 3.98 -1.14
CA GLY A 232 4.31 5.32 -1.00
C GLY A 232 4.56 5.93 0.36
N PHE A 233 4.59 7.26 0.37
CA PHE A 233 4.59 8.09 1.56
C PHE A 233 3.33 8.95 1.56
N LEU A 234 2.57 8.93 2.64
CA LEU A 234 1.39 9.76 2.83
C LEU A 234 1.51 10.51 4.15
N ARG A 235 1.48 11.84 4.11
CA ARG A 235 1.29 12.68 5.31
C ARG A 235 -0.21 12.91 5.51
N THR A 236 -0.82 12.15 6.40
CA THR A 236 -2.27 12.16 6.63
C THR A 236 -2.71 13.22 7.65
N ALA A 237 -1.78 13.61 8.55
CA ALA A 237 -1.92 14.72 9.48
C ALA A 237 -0.54 15.37 9.72
N GLU A 238 -0.50 16.44 10.52
CA GLU A 238 0.74 17.13 10.87
C GLU A 238 1.72 16.20 11.59
N ASP A 239 1.19 15.38 12.49
CA ASP A 239 1.91 14.43 13.32
C ASP A 239 1.73 12.96 12.90
N HIS A 240 1.15 12.71 11.72
CA HIS A 240 0.89 11.34 11.26
C HIS A 240 1.32 11.11 9.81
N ALA A 241 2.09 10.05 9.59
CA ALA A 241 2.55 9.65 8.27
C ALA A 241 2.59 8.12 8.10
N ILE A 242 2.30 7.68 6.87
CA ILE A 242 2.40 6.28 6.45
C ILE A 242 3.58 6.15 5.48
N LEU A 243 4.51 5.25 5.77
CA LEU A 243 5.72 4.97 5.01
C LEU A 243 5.62 3.52 4.51
N SER A 244 5.13 3.32 3.31
CA SER A 244 4.88 1.97 2.76
C SER A 244 5.94 1.59 1.73
N LEU A 245 6.48 0.37 1.86
CA LEU A 245 7.44 -0.25 0.92
C LEU A 245 6.80 -1.50 0.30
N SER A 246 5.50 -1.47 0.07
CA SER A 246 4.72 -2.63 -0.34
C SER A 246 5.16 -3.19 -1.71
N PRO A 247 5.33 -4.52 -1.81
CA PRO A 247 5.52 -5.18 -3.10
C PRO A 247 4.21 -5.62 -3.76
N GLU A 248 3.06 -5.54 -3.06
CA GLU A 248 1.84 -6.24 -3.44
C GLU A 248 0.76 -5.29 -3.93
N ARG A 249 0.30 -5.52 -5.19
CA ARG A 249 -0.92 -4.90 -5.71
C ARG A 249 -2.13 -5.53 -5.04
N PHE A 250 -3.02 -4.68 -4.51
CA PHE A 250 -4.33 -5.15 -4.04
C PHE A 250 -5.33 -5.22 -5.19
N LEU A 251 -5.74 -4.07 -5.69
CA LEU A 251 -6.65 -3.98 -6.83
C LEU A 251 -6.13 -2.98 -7.87
N ARG A 252 -6.39 -3.31 -9.12
CA ARG A 252 -6.39 -2.36 -10.24
C ARG A 252 -7.74 -2.44 -10.92
N ILE A 253 -8.36 -1.28 -11.16
CA ILE A 253 -9.56 -1.17 -12.00
C ILE A 253 -9.24 -0.23 -13.15
N HIS A 254 -9.48 -0.70 -14.37
CA HIS A 254 -9.24 0.06 -15.58
C HIS A 254 -10.24 -0.35 -16.65
N HIS A 255 -11.00 0.60 -17.17
CA HIS A 255 -12.08 0.36 -18.14
C HIS A 255 -13.05 -0.76 -17.70
N GLY A 256 -13.46 -0.73 -16.42
CA GLY A 256 -14.37 -1.71 -15.83
C GLY A 256 -13.78 -3.11 -15.61
N THR A 257 -12.51 -3.34 -15.93
CA THR A 257 -11.81 -4.58 -15.63
C THR A 257 -11.10 -4.47 -14.27
N VAL A 258 -11.43 -5.36 -13.35
CA VAL A 258 -10.77 -5.51 -12.05
C VAL A 258 -9.68 -6.55 -12.16
N THR A 259 -8.49 -6.23 -11.66
CA THR A 259 -7.34 -7.16 -11.56
C THR A 259 -6.81 -7.17 -10.14
N SER A 260 -6.56 -8.36 -9.58
CA SER A 260 -5.85 -8.56 -8.31
C SER A 260 -4.70 -9.54 -8.51
N GLN A 261 -3.55 -9.28 -7.83
CA GLN A 261 -2.33 -10.07 -8.04
C GLN A 261 -1.68 -10.46 -6.70
N PRO A 262 -2.23 -11.47 -6.02
CA PRO A 262 -1.67 -11.93 -4.75
C PRO A 262 -0.30 -12.57 -4.95
N ILE A 263 0.58 -12.32 -4.00
CA ILE A 263 1.93 -12.89 -3.92
C ILE A 263 1.96 -13.90 -2.77
N LYS A 264 2.30 -15.15 -3.05
CA LYS A 264 2.64 -16.18 -2.05
C LYS A 264 3.83 -16.98 -2.55
N GLY A 265 4.79 -17.18 -1.67
CA GLY A 265 6.06 -17.79 -2.04
C GLY A 265 7.08 -16.77 -2.56
N THR A 266 8.26 -16.78 -1.94
CA THR A 266 9.38 -15.89 -2.27
C THR A 266 10.69 -16.65 -2.13
N ALA A 267 11.58 -16.48 -3.09
CA ALA A 267 12.97 -16.95 -3.01
C ALA A 267 13.93 -15.81 -3.37
N PRO A 268 15.08 -15.72 -2.74
CA PRO A 268 16.08 -14.70 -3.08
C PRO A 268 16.68 -14.95 -4.47
N ARG A 269 17.17 -13.90 -5.11
CA ARG A 269 18.00 -13.98 -6.29
C ARG A 269 19.43 -14.38 -5.91
N HIS A 270 20.13 -15.00 -6.84
CA HIS A 270 21.55 -15.36 -6.66
C HIS A 270 22.38 -14.83 -7.82
N PRO A 271 23.61 -14.29 -7.56
CA PRO A 271 24.49 -13.79 -8.62
C PRO A 271 24.95 -14.87 -9.61
N ASP A 272 25.07 -16.12 -9.15
CA ASP A 272 25.38 -17.28 -9.99
C ASP A 272 24.09 -17.74 -10.70
N PRO A 273 24.05 -17.76 -12.03
CA PRO A 273 22.84 -18.11 -12.80
C PRO A 273 22.33 -19.54 -12.55
N GLU A 274 23.22 -20.51 -12.26
CA GLU A 274 22.81 -21.90 -12.02
C GLU A 274 22.11 -22.01 -10.64
N GLN A 275 22.64 -21.34 -9.62
CA GLN A 275 22.03 -21.29 -8.30
C GLN A 275 20.73 -20.48 -8.32
N ASP A 276 20.69 -19.37 -9.06
CA ASP A 276 19.48 -18.56 -9.26
C ASP A 276 18.35 -19.39 -9.90
N ALA A 277 18.67 -20.13 -10.96
CA ALA A 277 17.72 -21.03 -11.61
C ALA A 277 17.27 -22.18 -10.69
N ALA A 278 18.16 -22.69 -9.84
CA ALA A 278 17.79 -23.72 -8.87
C ALA A 278 16.84 -23.19 -7.79
N LEU A 279 17.05 -21.97 -7.28
CA LEU A 279 16.16 -21.31 -6.33
C LEU A 279 14.77 -21.04 -6.95
N ALA A 280 14.74 -20.51 -8.17
CA ALA A 280 13.52 -20.29 -8.93
C ALA A 280 12.72 -21.59 -9.14
N LYS A 281 13.41 -22.67 -9.50
CA LYS A 281 12.81 -24.00 -9.71
C LYS A 281 12.30 -24.60 -8.38
N ALA A 282 13.04 -24.44 -7.31
CA ALA A 282 12.64 -24.90 -5.97
C ALA A 282 11.35 -24.21 -5.54
N LEU A 283 11.27 -22.89 -5.70
CA LEU A 283 10.07 -22.10 -5.41
C LEU A 283 8.88 -22.56 -6.26
N LEU A 284 9.08 -22.74 -7.57
CA LEU A 284 8.01 -23.18 -8.48
C LEU A 284 7.45 -24.56 -8.12
N ASN A 285 8.26 -25.43 -7.53
CA ASN A 285 7.90 -26.78 -7.12
C ASN A 285 7.52 -26.88 -5.62
N SER A 286 7.50 -25.78 -4.87
CA SER A 286 7.11 -25.77 -3.47
C SER A 286 5.61 -26.08 -3.35
N GLU A 287 5.27 -27.24 -2.82
CA GLU A 287 3.86 -27.65 -2.60
C GLU A 287 3.18 -26.72 -1.60
N LYS A 288 3.87 -26.28 -0.54
CA LYS A 288 3.36 -25.35 0.47
C LYS A 288 2.99 -24.02 -0.17
N ASP A 289 3.94 -23.35 -0.86
CA ASP A 289 3.73 -22.03 -1.42
C ASP A 289 2.63 -22.03 -2.50
N ARG A 290 2.59 -23.10 -3.30
CA ARG A 290 1.54 -23.28 -4.30
C ARG A 290 0.16 -23.49 -3.67
N ALA A 291 0.05 -24.29 -2.62
CA ALA A 291 -1.22 -24.52 -1.93
C ALA A 291 -1.75 -23.24 -1.29
N GLU A 292 -0.88 -22.44 -0.64
CA GLU A 292 -1.24 -21.14 -0.08
C GLU A 292 -1.68 -20.17 -1.20
N ASN A 293 -0.96 -20.11 -2.31
CA ASN A 293 -1.30 -19.24 -3.43
C ASN A 293 -2.65 -19.61 -4.06
N VAL A 294 -2.92 -20.90 -4.26
CA VAL A 294 -4.21 -21.41 -4.77
C VAL A 294 -5.34 -21.03 -3.82
N MET A 295 -5.17 -21.22 -2.50
CA MET A 295 -6.18 -20.89 -1.50
C MET A 295 -6.52 -19.38 -1.50
N ILE A 296 -5.52 -18.50 -1.54
CA ILE A 296 -5.74 -17.05 -1.60
C ILE A 296 -6.36 -16.64 -2.94
N THR A 297 -5.95 -17.25 -4.03
CA THR A 297 -6.54 -17.04 -5.35
C THR A 297 -8.04 -17.37 -5.37
N ASP A 298 -8.44 -18.48 -4.73
CA ASP A 298 -9.85 -18.86 -4.63
C ASP A 298 -10.66 -17.92 -3.73
N LEU A 299 -10.07 -17.47 -2.63
CA LEU A 299 -10.68 -16.46 -1.76
C LEU A 299 -10.92 -15.14 -2.53
N LEU A 300 -9.93 -14.68 -3.30
CA LEU A 300 -10.08 -13.48 -4.14
C LEU A 300 -11.11 -13.65 -5.24
N ARG A 301 -11.19 -14.83 -5.86
CA ARG A 301 -12.27 -15.13 -6.83
C ARG A 301 -13.65 -14.98 -6.19
N ASN A 302 -13.81 -15.46 -4.96
CA ASN A 302 -15.06 -15.30 -4.21
C ASN A 302 -15.35 -13.82 -3.90
N ASP A 303 -14.34 -13.07 -3.43
CA ASP A 303 -14.49 -11.63 -3.11
C ASP A 303 -14.88 -10.82 -4.36
N LEU A 304 -14.16 -10.99 -5.48
CA LEU A 304 -14.45 -10.33 -6.74
C LEU A 304 -15.81 -10.74 -7.31
N GLY A 305 -16.17 -12.03 -7.16
CA GLY A 305 -17.39 -12.58 -7.70
C GLY A 305 -18.68 -11.96 -7.18
N GLN A 306 -18.64 -11.30 -6.03
CA GLN A 306 -19.78 -10.61 -5.43
C GLN A 306 -20.14 -9.28 -6.13
N PHE A 307 -19.17 -8.65 -6.79
CA PHE A 307 -19.28 -7.32 -7.38
C PHE A 307 -18.91 -7.27 -8.87
N CYS A 308 -18.56 -8.42 -9.44
CA CYS A 308 -18.31 -8.58 -10.87
C CYS A 308 -19.49 -9.19 -11.59
N GLU A 309 -19.58 -8.98 -12.91
CA GLU A 309 -20.56 -9.65 -13.78
C GLU A 309 -20.47 -11.17 -13.61
N THR A 310 -21.62 -11.83 -13.53
CA THR A 310 -21.67 -13.29 -13.36
C THR A 310 -20.90 -14.01 -14.47
N GLY A 311 -19.96 -14.87 -14.08
CA GLY A 311 -19.12 -15.64 -14.99
C GLY A 311 -17.95 -14.88 -15.60
N SER A 312 -17.73 -13.60 -15.23
CA SER A 312 -16.59 -12.82 -15.73
C SER A 312 -15.31 -13.08 -14.96
N VAL A 313 -15.41 -13.51 -13.68
CA VAL A 313 -14.22 -13.73 -12.84
C VAL A 313 -13.46 -14.97 -13.28
N ARG A 314 -12.19 -14.80 -13.58
CA ARG A 314 -11.29 -15.86 -14.04
C ARG A 314 -9.89 -15.69 -13.49
N VAL A 315 -9.17 -16.80 -13.37
CA VAL A 315 -7.74 -16.81 -13.08
C VAL A 315 -7.01 -16.85 -14.42
N THR A 316 -6.34 -15.76 -14.77
CA THR A 316 -5.59 -15.64 -16.02
C THR A 316 -4.17 -16.17 -15.89
N GLU A 317 -3.64 -16.18 -14.66
CA GLU A 317 -2.36 -16.80 -14.31
C GLU A 317 -2.47 -17.43 -12.92
N LEU A 318 -2.00 -18.68 -12.77
CA LEU A 318 -1.99 -19.38 -11.48
C LEU A 318 -0.58 -19.81 -11.12
N CYS A 319 -0.08 -19.31 -9.98
CA CYS A 319 1.27 -19.58 -9.46
C CYS A 319 2.37 -19.32 -10.51
N GLY A 320 2.27 -18.23 -11.28
CA GLY A 320 3.29 -17.81 -12.23
C GLY A 320 4.58 -17.40 -11.51
N LEU A 321 5.73 -17.80 -12.03
CA LEU A 321 7.05 -17.39 -11.51
C LEU A 321 7.45 -16.06 -12.11
N HIS A 322 7.54 -15.05 -11.28
CA HIS A 322 8.01 -13.72 -11.65
C HIS A 322 9.34 -13.41 -10.96
N SER A 323 10.35 -13.06 -11.78
CA SER A 323 11.70 -12.74 -11.30
C SER A 323 11.94 -11.25 -11.30
N PHE A 324 12.28 -10.71 -10.14
CA PHE A 324 12.65 -9.31 -9.93
C PHE A 324 14.17 -9.20 -9.69
N ASN A 325 14.69 -8.01 -9.49
CA ASN A 325 16.13 -7.84 -9.32
C ASN A 325 16.68 -8.54 -8.07
N ASN A 326 15.89 -8.60 -6.99
CA ASN A 326 16.31 -9.10 -5.69
C ASN A 326 15.61 -10.39 -5.24
N VAL A 327 14.47 -10.74 -5.87
CA VAL A 327 13.65 -11.90 -5.47
C VAL A 327 12.95 -12.55 -6.66
N HIS A 328 12.59 -13.83 -6.48
CA HIS A 328 11.58 -14.52 -7.26
C HIS A 328 10.29 -14.60 -6.46
N HIS A 329 9.14 -14.39 -7.09
CA HIS A 329 7.81 -14.53 -6.48
C HIS A 329 6.93 -15.50 -7.27
N LEU A 330 6.04 -16.21 -6.57
CA LEU A 330 4.89 -16.85 -7.20
C LEU A 330 3.70 -15.89 -7.12
N ILE A 331 3.23 -15.47 -8.29
CA ILE A 331 2.11 -14.53 -8.45
C ILE A 331 0.98 -15.23 -9.17
N SER A 332 -0.24 -15.05 -8.69
CA SER A 332 -1.44 -15.37 -9.45
C SER A 332 -2.14 -14.09 -9.90
N THR A 333 -2.87 -14.17 -11.00
CA THR A 333 -3.66 -13.05 -11.52
C THR A 333 -5.12 -13.45 -11.61
N VAL A 334 -5.98 -12.71 -10.91
CA VAL A 334 -7.43 -12.86 -10.96
C VAL A 334 -8.02 -11.61 -11.61
N GLU A 335 -8.85 -11.80 -12.61
CA GLU A 335 -9.53 -10.74 -13.33
C GLU A 335 -11.04 -10.92 -13.30
N GLY A 336 -11.77 -9.80 -13.35
CA GLY A 336 -13.23 -9.79 -13.47
C GLY A 336 -13.70 -8.49 -14.12
N LYS A 337 -14.94 -8.45 -14.57
CA LYS A 337 -15.62 -7.24 -15.02
C LYS A 337 -16.52 -6.72 -13.92
N LEU A 338 -16.43 -5.44 -13.58
CA LEU A 338 -17.37 -4.79 -12.66
C LEU A 338 -18.80 -4.98 -13.14
N ALA A 339 -19.68 -5.34 -12.21
CA ALA A 339 -21.11 -5.36 -12.49
C ALA A 339 -21.63 -3.93 -12.74
N PRO A 340 -22.67 -3.75 -13.59
CA PRO A 340 -23.25 -2.44 -13.83
C PRO A 340 -23.70 -1.75 -12.53
N GLY A 341 -23.27 -0.51 -12.34
CA GLY A 341 -23.61 0.30 -11.17
C GLY A 341 -22.70 0.09 -9.95
N VAL A 342 -21.69 -0.76 -10.05
CA VAL A 342 -20.66 -0.89 -9.01
C VAL A 342 -19.51 0.05 -9.31
N SER A 343 -19.20 0.94 -8.37
CA SER A 343 -18.06 1.86 -8.49
C SER A 343 -16.73 1.21 -8.07
N ALA A 344 -15.62 1.85 -8.45
CA ALA A 344 -14.28 1.43 -8.05
C ALA A 344 -14.07 1.49 -6.54
N GLY A 345 -14.60 2.52 -5.87
CA GLY A 345 -14.54 2.65 -4.42
C GLY A 345 -15.37 1.59 -3.70
N GLN A 346 -16.57 1.28 -4.20
CA GLN A 346 -17.38 0.19 -3.65
C GLN A 346 -16.65 -1.15 -3.75
N MET A 347 -15.97 -1.42 -4.87
CA MET A 347 -15.18 -2.63 -5.05
C MET A 347 -14.01 -2.69 -4.06
N LEU A 348 -13.31 -1.57 -3.83
CA LEU A 348 -12.24 -1.49 -2.83
C LEU A 348 -12.76 -1.82 -1.43
N LEU A 349 -13.85 -1.23 -1.00
CA LEU A 349 -14.45 -1.50 0.32
C LEU A 349 -14.89 -2.95 0.47
N ALA A 350 -15.57 -3.48 -0.55
CA ALA A 350 -16.14 -4.81 -0.53
C ALA A 350 -15.09 -5.94 -0.43
N THR A 351 -13.92 -5.72 -1.03
CA THR A 351 -12.81 -6.67 -0.98
C THR A 351 -11.91 -6.47 0.25
N SER A 352 -12.02 -5.31 0.94
CA SER A 352 -11.24 -5.02 2.14
C SER A 352 -11.87 -5.64 3.41
N PRO A 353 -11.02 -6.11 4.36
CA PRO A 353 -9.59 -6.31 4.22
C PRO A 353 -9.26 -7.45 3.25
N GLY A 354 -8.08 -7.38 2.63
CA GLY A 354 -7.64 -8.36 1.63
C GLY A 354 -7.57 -9.79 2.19
N GLY A 355 -7.88 -10.79 1.36
CA GLY A 355 -7.81 -12.20 1.75
C GLY A 355 -6.40 -12.66 2.09
N SER A 356 -5.38 -12.14 1.40
CA SER A 356 -3.97 -12.51 1.59
C SER A 356 -3.40 -12.15 2.97
N ILE A 357 -4.06 -11.18 3.67
CA ILE A 357 -3.62 -10.67 4.97
C ILE A 357 -4.63 -10.95 6.11
N THR A 358 -5.67 -11.73 5.86
CA THR A 358 -6.66 -12.13 6.87
C THR A 358 -6.64 -13.64 7.12
N GLY A 359 -7.15 -14.41 6.21
CA GLY A 359 -7.24 -15.88 6.30
C GLY A 359 -8.57 -16.42 5.76
N ALA A 360 -8.78 -17.69 5.93
CA ALA A 360 -9.96 -18.37 5.38
C ALA A 360 -10.64 -19.28 6.43
N PRO A 361 -11.98 -19.17 6.63
CA PRO A 361 -12.90 -18.14 6.10
C PRO A 361 -12.62 -16.74 6.66
N LYS A 362 -12.73 -15.70 5.81
CA LYS A 362 -12.31 -14.32 6.13
C LYS A 362 -12.90 -13.80 7.45
N LYS A 363 -14.20 -13.87 7.63
CA LYS A 363 -14.87 -13.35 8.82
C LYS A 363 -14.31 -13.97 10.11
N ARG A 364 -14.22 -15.32 10.14
CA ARG A 364 -13.71 -16.02 11.33
C ARG A 364 -12.23 -15.71 11.60
N ALA A 365 -11.41 -15.63 10.54
CA ALA A 365 -10.02 -15.24 10.67
C ALA A 365 -9.88 -13.83 11.28
N VAL A 366 -10.69 -12.85 10.84
CA VAL A 366 -10.71 -11.47 11.40
C VAL A 366 -11.12 -11.47 12.89
N GLU A 367 -12.09 -12.32 13.30
CA GLU A 367 -12.47 -12.47 14.71
C GLU A 367 -11.31 -13.01 15.56
N ILE A 368 -10.61 -14.04 15.08
CA ILE A 368 -9.45 -14.64 15.77
C ILE A 368 -8.28 -13.65 15.85
N ILE A 369 -8.00 -12.92 14.77
CA ILE A 369 -6.98 -11.86 14.76
C ILE A 369 -7.28 -10.82 15.85
N ALA A 370 -8.52 -10.35 15.94
CA ALA A 370 -8.92 -9.37 16.93
C ALA A 370 -8.89 -9.89 18.38
N GLU A 371 -9.07 -11.19 18.58
CA GLU A 371 -8.96 -11.82 19.90
C GLU A 371 -7.50 -11.90 20.37
N LEU A 372 -6.57 -12.22 19.44
CA LEU A 372 -5.19 -12.56 19.78
C LEU A 372 -4.20 -11.41 19.60
N GLU A 373 -4.42 -10.52 18.64
CA GLU A 373 -3.57 -9.34 18.48
C GLU A 373 -3.96 -8.28 19.52
N ALA A 374 -3.05 -7.98 20.42
CA ALA A 374 -3.28 -7.06 21.53
C ALA A 374 -3.48 -5.59 21.10
N THR A 375 -3.27 -5.29 19.82
CA THR A 375 -3.26 -3.92 19.27
C THR A 375 -3.92 -3.89 17.90
N THR A 376 -4.48 -2.73 17.55
CA THR A 376 -4.95 -2.47 16.18
C THR A 376 -3.79 -2.51 15.18
N ARG A 377 -4.10 -2.83 13.94
CA ARG A 377 -3.13 -2.85 12.83
C ARG A 377 -2.95 -1.48 12.18
N GLY A 378 -3.93 -0.58 12.29
CA GLY A 378 -3.91 0.72 11.64
C GLY A 378 -3.73 0.61 10.13
N ALA A 379 -2.75 1.33 9.59
CA ALA A 379 -2.41 1.28 8.17
C ALA A 379 -1.87 -0.08 7.72
N TYR A 380 -1.21 -0.83 8.61
CA TYR A 380 -0.68 -2.15 8.27
C TYR A 380 -1.79 -3.13 7.88
N CYS A 381 -1.61 -3.84 6.77
CA CYS A 381 -2.63 -4.71 6.15
C CYS A 381 -3.90 -3.98 5.68
N GLY A 382 -3.91 -2.66 5.76
CA GLY A 382 -4.87 -1.82 5.07
C GLY A 382 -4.49 -1.64 3.59
N SER A 383 -4.90 -0.53 3.00
CA SER A 383 -4.65 -0.22 1.60
C SER A 383 -4.28 1.24 1.39
N LEU A 384 -3.22 1.49 0.62
CA LEU A 384 -3.02 2.80 -0.02
C LEU A 384 -3.68 2.76 -1.39
N PHE A 385 -4.40 3.81 -1.77
CA PHE A 385 -5.12 3.84 -3.02
C PHE A 385 -5.09 5.19 -3.71
N ILE A 386 -5.28 5.16 -5.02
CA ILE A 386 -5.56 6.31 -5.88
C ILE A 386 -6.78 5.99 -6.74
N LEU A 387 -7.75 6.92 -6.75
CA LEU A 387 -8.99 6.87 -7.54
C LEU A 387 -8.98 8.01 -8.56
N GLY A 388 -9.31 7.69 -9.80
CA GLY A 388 -9.59 8.66 -10.86
C GLY A 388 -11.10 8.81 -11.10
N GLY A 389 -11.49 9.90 -11.76
CA GLY A 389 -12.89 10.25 -11.97
C GLY A 389 -13.66 9.40 -13.00
N ASP A 390 -12.99 8.48 -13.68
CA ASP A 390 -13.54 7.53 -14.66
C ASP A 390 -13.54 6.08 -14.14
N ASP A 391 -13.73 5.93 -12.82
CA ASP A 391 -13.68 4.64 -12.13
C ASP A 391 -12.32 3.90 -12.27
N TRP A 392 -11.26 4.64 -12.52
CA TRP A 392 -9.92 4.10 -12.45
C TRP A 392 -9.44 3.98 -11.00
N LEU A 393 -8.93 2.83 -10.62
CA LEU A 393 -8.38 2.56 -9.28
C LEU A 393 -7.03 1.86 -9.39
N GLN A 394 -6.10 2.28 -8.57
CA GLN A 394 -4.95 1.46 -8.20
C GLN A 394 -4.78 1.46 -6.69
N SER A 395 -4.56 0.29 -6.11
CA SER A 395 -4.34 0.14 -4.67
C SER A 395 -3.33 -0.95 -4.35
N SER A 396 -2.69 -0.81 -3.19
CA SER A 396 -1.75 -1.77 -2.64
C SER A 396 -2.25 -2.35 -1.33
N ILE A 397 -1.78 -3.54 -0.96
CA ILE A 397 -1.86 -4.01 0.43
C ILE A 397 -0.71 -3.36 1.21
N ALA A 398 -1.02 -2.64 2.28
CA ALA A 398 -0.02 -1.93 3.07
C ALA A 398 0.76 -2.88 3.99
N ILE A 399 1.60 -3.74 3.41
CA ILE A 399 2.60 -4.57 4.10
C ILE A 399 3.99 -3.95 3.94
N ARG A 400 4.96 -4.34 4.78
CA ARG A 400 6.27 -3.66 4.86
C ARG A 400 6.08 -2.15 5.04
N THR A 401 5.16 -1.80 5.92
CA THR A 401 4.70 -0.44 6.13
C THR A 401 5.02 -0.01 7.55
N LEU A 402 5.54 1.21 7.66
CA LEU A 402 5.73 1.91 8.92
C LEU A 402 4.60 2.93 9.07
N GLU A 403 4.13 3.10 10.29
CA GLU A 403 3.18 4.15 10.67
C GLU A 403 3.81 5.01 11.75
N LEU A 404 3.89 6.31 11.51
CA LEU A 404 4.41 7.30 12.45
C LEU A 404 3.25 8.12 13.01
N THR A 405 3.19 8.21 14.33
CA THR A 405 2.25 9.08 15.06
C THR A 405 3.01 9.83 16.14
N GLY A 406 3.08 11.15 16.01
CA GLY A 406 4.01 11.94 16.81
C GLY A 406 5.45 11.52 16.53
N ASP A 407 6.13 11.02 17.55
CA ASP A 407 7.49 10.47 17.48
C ASP A 407 7.52 8.92 17.52
N VAL A 408 6.37 8.25 17.66
CA VAL A 408 6.31 6.78 17.73
C VAL A 408 6.19 6.20 16.34
N VAL A 409 7.20 5.47 15.90
CA VAL A 409 7.20 4.69 14.67
C VAL A 409 6.86 3.23 14.98
N ARG A 410 5.90 2.69 14.23
CA ARG A 410 5.41 1.31 14.36
C ARG A 410 5.59 0.55 13.06
N CYS A 411 5.91 -0.74 13.16
CA CYS A 411 5.84 -1.66 12.03
C CYS A 411 5.35 -3.04 12.50
N TRP A 412 4.87 -3.84 11.55
CA TRP A 412 4.31 -5.15 11.84
C TRP A 412 4.91 -6.20 10.90
N GLY A 413 5.19 -7.37 11.46
CA GLY A 413 5.53 -8.58 10.72
C GLY A 413 4.51 -9.67 11.01
N GLY A 414 4.04 -10.35 9.98
CA GLY A 414 3.05 -11.42 10.12
C GLY A 414 3.20 -12.49 9.06
N GLY A 415 2.53 -13.62 9.27
CA GLY A 415 2.50 -14.76 8.38
C GLY A 415 1.19 -15.55 8.48
N GLY A 416 0.95 -16.41 7.49
CA GLY A 416 -0.22 -17.27 7.43
C GLY A 416 -0.05 -18.52 8.27
N ILE A 417 -0.67 -18.58 9.44
CA ILE A 417 -0.58 -19.71 10.35
C ILE A 417 -1.54 -20.81 9.91
N THR A 418 -1.00 -22.01 9.78
CA THR A 418 -1.72 -23.25 9.39
C THR A 418 -1.53 -24.33 10.45
N ALA A 419 -2.22 -25.48 10.29
CA ALA A 419 -2.09 -26.61 11.20
C ALA A 419 -0.64 -27.16 11.29
N SER A 420 0.17 -26.99 10.23
CA SER A 420 1.55 -27.48 10.16
C SER A 420 2.59 -26.44 10.54
N SER A 421 2.20 -25.20 10.85
CA SER A 421 3.09 -24.13 11.22
C SER A 421 3.90 -24.46 12.49
N GLN A 422 5.20 -24.08 12.49
CA GLN A 422 6.06 -24.17 13.65
C GLN A 422 6.32 -22.77 14.17
N TRP A 423 6.02 -22.51 15.43
CA TRP A 423 6.03 -21.14 15.96
C TRP A 423 7.39 -20.45 15.82
N GLU A 424 8.49 -21.18 15.94
CA GLU A 424 9.86 -20.64 15.77
C GLU A 424 10.08 -20.14 14.34
N ALA A 425 9.64 -20.93 13.36
CA ALA A 425 9.75 -20.56 11.94
C ALA A 425 8.87 -19.36 11.62
N GLU A 426 7.63 -19.34 12.10
CA GLU A 426 6.70 -18.23 11.90
C GLU A 426 7.20 -16.94 12.59
N TYR A 427 7.78 -17.05 13.81
CA TYR A 427 8.41 -15.92 14.48
C TYR A 427 9.59 -15.37 13.68
N GLN A 428 10.44 -16.25 13.16
CA GLN A 428 11.57 -15.83 12.31
C GLN A 428 11.07 -15.18 11.02
N GLU A 429 10.02 -15.71 10.41
CA GLU A 429 9.42 -15.12 9.20
C GLU A 429 8.92 -13.68 9.44
N THR A 430 8.38 -13.38 10.63
CA THR A 430 8.00 -11.98 10.94
C THR A 430 9.22 -11.07 10.95
N LEU A 431 10.35 -11.53 11.52
CA LEU A 431 11.60 -10.76 11.54
C LEU A 431 12.21 -10.62 10.14
N ASP A 432 12.17 -11.67 9.33
CA ASP A 432 12.69 -11.62 7.95
C ASP A 432 11.94 -10.60 7.09
N LYS A 433 10.65 -10.37 7.39
CA LYS A 433 9.81 -9.40 6.67
C LYS A 433 10.06 -7.95 7.06
N VAL A 434 10.31 -7.65 8.33
CA VAL A 434 10.45 -6.27 8.83
C VAL A 434 11.83 -5.94 9.36
N GLY A 435 12.62 -6.94 9.70
CA GLY A 435 14.00 -6.77 10.18
C GLY A 435 14.87 -5.90 9.29
N PRO A 436 14.87 -6.08 7.95
CA PRO A 436 15.63 -5.21 7.05
C PRO A 436 15.21 -3.72 7.14
N ILE A 437 13.93 -3.41 7.36
CA ILE A 437 13.44 -2.04 7.52
C ILE A 437 13.90 -1.46 8.85
N MET A 438 13.74 -2.23 9.94
CA MET A 438 14.18 -1.83 11.28
C MET A 438 15.68 -1.60 11.30
N ALA A 439 16.48 -2.56 10.80
CA ALA A 439 17.93 -2.47 10.74
C ALA A 439 18.40 -1.24 9.93
N ALA A 440 17.78 -0.97 8.78
CA ALA A 440 18.13 0.19 7.98
C ALA A 440 17.95 1.51 8.74
N LEU A 441 16.83 1.67 9.49
CA LEU A 441 16.59 2.86 10.30
C LEU A 441 17.55 2.95 11.50
N GLU A 442 17.88 1.83 12.13
CA GLU A 442 18.84 1.74 13.24
C GLU A 442 20.27 2.09 12.79
N GLU A 443 20.70 1.56 11.63
CA GLU A 443 22.02 1.86 11.04
C GLU A 443 22.15 3.33 10.64
N ALA A 444 21.12 3.91 10.00
CA ALA A 444 21.11 5.34 9.66
C ALA A 444 21.28 6.23 10.89
N SER A 445 20.68 5.83 12.02
CA SER A 445 20.74 6.56 13.28
C SER A 445 22.14 6.54 13.90
N GLN A 446 22.89 5.47 13.71
CA GLN A 446 24.30 5.36 14.17
C GLN A 446 25.27 6.13 13.27
N CYS A 447 24.92 6.32 12.01
CA CYS A 447 25.76 7.00 11.01
C CYS A 447 25.48 8.53 10.92
N SER A 448 24.71 9.12 11.83
CA SER A 448 24.24 10.53 11.82
C SER A 448 25.33 11.63 11.73
N GLY A 449 26.48 11.29 11.18
CA GLY A 449 27.56 12.18 10.76
C GLY A 449 27.95 12.08 9.28
N ASN A 450 27.37 11.18 8.50
CA ASN A 450 27.74 10.96 7.09
C ASN A 450 26.55 11.00 6.16
N SER A 451 26.71 11.74 5.07
CA SER A 451 25.80 11.94 3.95
C SER A 451 25.18 10.64 3.41
N ILE A 452 23.87 10.72 3.09
CA ILE A 452 23.11 9.68 2.36
C ILE A 452 23.88 9.27 1.09
N PRO A 453 24.05 7.96 0.80
CA PRO A 453 24.61 7.52 -0.48
C PRO A 453 23.77 8.05 -1.65
N SER A 454 24.43 8.68 -2.60
CA SER A 454 23.84 9.25 -3.82
C SER A 454 23.31 8.17 -4.79
#